data_68484db66860c7b2a918a0d27638a8de
#
_entry.id   68484db66860c7b2a918a0d27638a8de
#
_cell.length_a   1.000
_cell.length_b   1.000
_cell.length_c   1.000
_cell.angle_alpha   90.00
_cell.angle_beta   90.00
_cell.angle_gamma   90.00
#
_symmetry.space_group_name_H-M   'P 1'
#
loop_
_entity.id
_entity.type
_entity.pdbx_description
1 polymer ?
#
loop_
_entity_poly.entity_id
_entity_poly.type
_entity_poly.pdbx_seq_one_letter_code
_entity_poly.pdbx_strand_id
1 'polypeptide(L)'
;MLVIQIEKNHLKQKKLRFNMKILGIGNAIVDVICKVDEIFLTNNKLTKSTMKLVDEKEFQKLLANLNIEKTIAGGSVANSIVGLSQLKNEVSFIGKVNNDQLGNDYEKSLINENVKYCYSKKNESTPTGTCLILITPDSERTMCTFLGIAGKITPQDIDDDSINKNDLIFLEGYLWDEGEPKAAFEKAISIAKKSAMSLSDQFCVDRHKKNFFDLVKNKLDITFANEQEIISLIDAKSFEEVIDFGKSLNKLLVITRGEKGSIAIKDGVLNECESDKDLNLVDLTGAGDLFASGFLHGYITNKSIPECLAKGKEMASKIIQKIGARLN
;
A
#
# COMPACT_ATOMS: atom_id res chain seq x y z
N MET A 1 -31.83 -35.57 -20.81
CA MET A 1 -30.67 -34.93 -21.49
C MET A 1 -30.71 -33.41 -21.43
N LEU A 2 -31.84 -32.76 -21.68
CA LEU A 2 -31.96 -31.26 -21.66
C LEU A 2 -31.71 -30.63 -20.27
N VAL A 3 -32.19 -31.25 -19.19
CA VAL A 3 -32.02 -30.76 -17.81
C VAL A 3 -30.55 -30.79 -17.39
N ILE A 4 -29.80 -31.83 -17.75
CA ILE A 4 -28.35 -31.93 -17.43
C ILE A 4 -27.53 -30.90 -18.20
N GLN A 5 -27.97 -30.50 -19.41
CA GLN A 5 -27.32 -29.48 -20.22
C GLN A 5 -27.58 -28.06 -19.64
N ILE A 6 -28.77 -27.81 -19.09
CA ILE A 6 -29.13 -26.53 -18.41
C ILE A 6 -28.36 -26.38 -17.09
N GLU A 7 -28.23 -27.46 -16.31
CA GLU A 7 -27.43 -27.42 -15.07
C GLU A 7 -25.93 -27.25 -15.35
N LYS A 8 -25.39 -27.91 -16.41
CA LYS A 8 -24.00 -27.70 -16.84
C LYS A 8 -23.76 -26.27 -17.35
N ASN A 9 -24.72 -25.65 -18.02
CA ASN A 9 -24.64 -24.26 -18.46
C ASN A 9 -24.78 -23.28 -17.29
N HIS A 10 -25.63 -23.57 -16.30
CA HIS A 10 -25.75 -22.81 -15.07
C HIS A 10 -24.47 -22.92 -14.21
N LEU A 11 -23.85 -24.10 -14.14
CA LEU A 11 -22.57 -24.31 -13.46
C LEU A 11 -21.39 -23.67 -14.22
N LYS A 12 -21.44 -23.62 -15.56
CA LYS A 12 -20.47 -22.86 -16.37
C LYS A 12 -20.65 -21.35 -16.23
N GLN A 13 -21.86 -20.84 -16.15
CA GLN A 13 -22.14 -19.42 -15.88
C GLN A 13 -21.78 -19.01 -14.44
N LYS A 14 -21.94 -19.88 -13.43
CA LYS A 14 -21.42 -19.66 -12.08
C LYS A 14 -19.89 -19.69 -11.99
N LYS A 15 -19.16 -20.20 -13.00
CA LYS A 15 -17.70 -20.24 -13.07
C LYS A 15 -17.07 -19.05 -13.83
N LEU A 16 -17.84 -18.18 -14.44
CA LEU A 16 -17.40 -16.85 -14.83
C LEU A 16 -17.40 -15.96 -13.57
N ARG A 17 -16.55 -16.30 -12.60
CA ARG A 17 -16.10 -15.32 -11.61
C ARG A 17 -15.32 -14.29 -12.41
N PHE A 18 -15.93 -13.16 -12.68
CA PHE A 18 -15.21 -11.94 -13.05
C PHE A 18 -14.32 -11.58 -11.85
N ASN A 19 -13.14 -12.19 -11.80
CA ASN A 19 -12.11 -11.73 -10.87
C ASN A 19 -11.62 -10.41 -11.46
N MET A 20 -12.02 -9.31 -10.84
CA MET A 20 -11.47 -8.00 -11.19
C MET A 20 -9.96 -8.03 -11.02
N LYS A 21 -9.25 -7.43 -11.97
CA LYS A 21 -7.78 -7.31 -11.94
C LYS A 21 -7.40 -6.00 -11.29
N ILE A 22 -6.34 -6.04 -10.49
CA ILE A 22 -5.83 -4.86 -9.78
C ILE A 22 -4.42 -4.54 -10.27
N LEU A 23 -4.19 -3.25 -10.54
CA LEU A 23 -2.88 -2.68 -10.77
C LEU A 23 -2.50 -1.79 -9.58
N GLY A 24 -1.42 -2.11 -8.88
CA GLY A 24 -0.79 -1.23 -7.90
C GLY A 24 0.15 -0.23 -8.59
N ILE A 25 0.15 1.01 -8.13
CA ILE A 25 1.11 2.03 -8.52
C ILE A 25 1.67 2.67 -7.25
N GLY A 26 2.97 2.53 -7.02
CA GLY A 26 3.60 2.99 -5.78
C GLY A 26 5.13 3.02 -5.86
N ASN A 27 5.75 3.40 -4.75
CA ASN A 27 7.18 3.41 -4.61
C ASN A 27 7.74 1.97 -4.63
N ALA A 28 8.68 1.71 -5.53
CA ALA A 28 9.45 0.47 -5.55
C ALA A 28 10.69 0.63 -4.68
N ILE A 29 10.57 0.33 -3.40
CA ILE A 29 11.61 0.52 -2.38
C ILE A 29 12.16 -0.83 -1.93
N VAL A 30 13.49 -0.91 -1.79
CA VAL A 30 14.16 -2.08 -1.22
C VAL A 30 14.48 -1.81 0.25
N ASP A 31 13.92 -2.61 1.14
CA ASP A 31 14.18 -2.55 2.57
C ASP A 31 15.51 -3.24 2.90
N VAL A 32 16.43 -2.50 3.53
CA VAL A 32 17.74 -2.95 3.99
C VAL A 32 17.69 -2.99 5.52
N ILE A 33 17.65 -4.19 6.08
CA ILE A 33 17.46 -4.41 7.52
C ILE A 33 18.82 -4.55 8.20
N CYS A 34 19.04 -3.73 9.23
CA CYS A 34 20.25 -3.72 10.04
C CYS A 34 19.90 -3.66 11.53
N LYS A 35 20.68 -4.35 12.36
CA LYS A 35 20.61 -4.21 13.82
C LYS A 35 21.56 -3.12 14.28
N VAL A 36 21.09 -2.27 15.19
CA VAL A 36 21.87 -1.15 15.76
C VAL A 36 21.60 -1.02 17.26
N ASP A 37 22.50 -0.35 17.96
CA ASP A 37 22.27 0.09 19.33
C ASP A 37 21.67 1.51 19.38
N GLU A 38 21.23 1.93 20.57
CA GLU A 38 20.69 3.28 20.81
C GLU A 38 21.73 4.40 20.54
N ILE A 39 23.02 4.07 20.72
CA ILE A 39 24.13 5.00 20.52
C ILE A 39 24.24 5.33 19.03
N PHE A 40 24.02 4.37 18.14
CA PHE A 40 24.00 4.62 16.70
C PHE A 40 22.94 5.64 16.31
N LEU A 41 21.72 5.51 16.84
CA LEU A 41 20.63 6.46 16.56
C LEU A 41 21.00 7.87 17.04
N THR A 42 21.50 7.98 18.28
CA THR A 42 21.90 9.25 18.88
C THR A 42 23.01 9.94 18.10
N ASN A 43 24.07 9.20 17.75
CA ASN A 43 25.23 9.72 17.01
C ASN A 43 24.83 10.22 15.61
N ASN A 44 23.82 9.61 14.98
CA ASN A 44 23.33 10.00 13.67
C ASN A 44 22.10 10.94 13.73
N LYS A 45 21.73 11.44 14.93
CA LYS A 45 20.59 12.36 15.15
C LYS A 45 19.29 11.81 14.56
N LEU A 46 19.05 10.51 14.74
CA LEU A 46 17.84 9.84 14.33
C LEU A 46 16.89 9.72 15.51
N THR A 47 15.64 10.11 15.29
CA THR A 47 14.57 9.94 16.28
C THR A 47 14.07 8.49 16.19
N LYS A 48 14.16 7.77 17.30
CA LYS A 48 13.73 6.39 17.40
C LYS A 48 12.25 6.24 17.02
N SER A 49 11.92 5.11 16.42
CA SER A 49 10.55 4.74 16.04
C SER A 49 9.89 5.71 15.04
N THR A 50 10.69 6.44 14.27
CA THR A 50 10.18 7.35 13.23
C THR A 50 10.74 7.01 11.85
N MET A 51 10.11 7.57 10.80
CA MET A 51 10.64 7.55 9.43
C MET A 51 11.21 8.93 9.08
N LYS A 52 12.42 8.92 8.52
CA LYS A 52 13.09 10.11 7.99
C LYS A 52 13.42 9.92 6.52
N LEU A 53 13.08 10.90 5.70
CA LEU A 53 13.60 10.97 4.33
C LEU A 53 15.04 11.46 4.38
N VAL A 54 15.93 10.78 3.65
CA VAL A 54 17.36 11.10 3.54
C VAL A 54 17.76 11.20 2.07
N ASP A 55 18.79 11.98 1.80
CA ASP A 55 19.41 11.99 0.48
C ASP A 55 20.40 10.80 0.31
N GLU A 56 20.90 10.63 -0.91
CA GLU A 56 21.82 9.54 -1.24
C GLU A 56 23.10 9.56 -0.38
N LYS A 57 23.65 10.75 -0.11
CA LYS A 57 24.90 10.89 0.67
C LYS A 57 24.68 10.51 2.13
N GLU A 58 23.57 10.95 2.72
CA GLU A 58 23.20 10.59 4.09
C GLU A 58 22.93 9.10 4.19
N PHE A 59 22.19 8.51 3.23
CA PHE A 59 21.93 7.08 3.16
C PHE A 59 23.25 6.27 3.12
N GLN A 60 24.15 6.59 2.22
CA GLN A 60 25.45 5.91 2.08
C GLN A 60 26.30 6.06 3.35
N LYS A 61 26.30 7.23 3.98
CA LYS A 61 27.01 7.46 5.24
C LYS A 61 26.46 6.59 6.37
N LEU A 62 25.15 6.46 6.48
CA LEU A 62 24.52 5.58 7.48
C LEU A 62 24.86 4.12 7.22
N LEU A 63 24.78 3.68 5.97
CA LEU A 63 24.98 2.28 5.59
C LEU A 63 26.45 1.84 5.73
N ALA A 64 27.41 2.73 5.53
CA ALA A 64 28.84 2.40 5.50
C ALA A 64 29.39 1.70 6.76
N ASN A 65 28.72 1.87 7.90
CA ASN A 65 29.12 1.30 9.19
C ASN A 65 28.14 0.25 9.72
N LEU A 66 27.30 -0.31 8.85
CA LEU A 66 26.27 -1.27 9.25
C LEU A 66 26.47 -2.62 8.57
N ASN A 67 26.15 -3.67 9.31
CA ASN A 67 26.03 -5.01 8.76
C ASN A 67 24.58 -5.23 8.28
N ILE A 68 24.42 -5.55 7.01
CA ILE A 68 23.13 -5.87 6.41
C ILE A 68 22.73 -7.29 6.86
N GLU A 69 21.65 -7.39 7.60
CA GLU A 69 21.07 -8.69 8.02
C GLU A 69 20.25 -9.30 6.88
N LYS A 70 19.45 -8.46 6.21
CA LYS A 70 18.55 -8.91 5.16
C LYS A 70 18.17 -7.76 4.23
N THR A 71 17.92 -8.09 2.96
CA THR A 71 17.38 -7.19 1.94
C THR A 71 16.05 -7.75 1.43
N ILE A 72 14.99 -6.95 1.44
CA ILE A 72 13.63 -7.37 1.09
C ILE A 72 13.01 -6.33 0.16
N ALA A 73 12.31 -6.76 -0.89
CA ALA A 73 11.48 -5.86 -1.68
C ALA A 73 10.31 -5.36 -0.83
N GLY A 74 10.22 -4.04 -0.65
CA GLY A 74 9.21 -3.33 0.12
C GLY A 74 8.33 -2.42 -0.74
N GLY A 75 7.82 -1.34 -0.13
CA GLY A 75 6.85 -0.41 -0.70
C GLY A 75 5.43 -0.76 -0.26
N SER A 76 4.68 0.24 0.24
CA SER A 76 3.36 0.03 0.86
C SER A 76 2.36 -0.64 -0.10
N VAL A 77 2.12 -0.02 -1.27
CA VAL A 77 1.21 -0.63 -2.25
C VAL A 77 1.77 -1.91 -2.82
N ALA A 78 3.10 -2.05 -3.00
CA ALA A 78 3.69 -3.32 -3.44
C ALA A 78 3.41 -4.47 -2.44
N ASN A 79 3.48 -4.21 -1.13
CA ASN A 79 3.11 -5.19 -0.11
C ASN A 79 1.63 -5.58 -0.20
N SER A 80 0.75 -4.59 -0.42
CA SER A 80 -0.67 -4.84 -0.62
C SER A 80 -0.93 -5.72 -1.86
N ILE A 81 -0.24 -5.46 -2.96
CA ILE A 81 -0.34 -6.24 -4.21
C ILE A 81 0.18 -7.66 -4.02
N VAL A 82 1.28 -7.85 -3.30
CA VAL A 82 1.77 -9.19 -2.94
C VAL A 82 0.74 -9.92 -2.06
N GLY A 83 0.17 -9.27 -1.06
CA GLY A 83 -0.89 -9.85 -0.24
C GLY A 83 -2.11 -10.29 -1.07
N LEU A 84 -2.52 -9.48 -2.06
CA LEU A 84 -3.57 -9.84 -3.01
C LEU A 84 -3.19 -11.05 -3.88
N SER A 85 -1.93 -11.14 -4.33
CA SER A 85 -1.43 -12.30 -5.07
C SER A 85 -1.48 -13.57 -4.24
N GLN A 86 -1.08 -13.50 -2.96
CA GLN A 86 -1.15 -14.62 -2.02
C GLN A 86 -2.60 -15.09 -1.78
N LEU A 87 -3.58 -14.18 -1.90
CA LEU A 87 -5.01 -14.49 -1.91
C LEU A 87 -5.52 -14.97 -3.29
N LYS A 88 -4.61 -15.28 -4.23
CA LYS A 88 -4.88 -15.83 -5.57
C LYS A 88 -5.66 -14.89 -6.49
N ASN A 89 -5.45 -13.60 -6.36
CA ASN A 89 -5.95 -12.63 -7.32
C ASN A 89 -4.96 -12.40 -8.47
N GLU A 90 -5.48 -11.98 -9.63
CA GLU A 90 -4.67 -11.52 -10.76
C GLU A 90 -4.27 -10.07 -10.52
N VAL A 91 -2.98 -9.84 -10.34
CA VAL A 91 -2.45 -8.53 -9.93
C VAL A 91 -1.24 -8.11 -10.74
N SER A 92 -1.05 -6.81 -10.85
CA SER A 92 0.12 -6.20 -11.49
C SER A 92 0.61 -5.00 -10.67
N PHE A 93 1.85 -4.59 -10.92
CA PHE A 93 2.46 -3.46 -10.21
C PHE A 93 3.31 -2.60 -11.15
N ILE A 94 3.17 -1.30 -11.03
CA ILE A 94 4.05 -0.27 -11.59
C ILE A 94 4.75 0.44 -10.44
N GLY A 95 6.07 0.40 -10.44
CA GLY A 95 6.92 1.17 -9.54
C GLY A 95 8.31 1.28 -10.18
N LYS A 96 8.91 2.44 -10.11
CA LYS A 96 10.14 2.74 -10.83
C LYS A 96 11.36 2.23 -10.07
N VAL A 97 12.16 1.38 -10.70
CA VAL A 97 13.49 0.95 -10.24
C VAL A 97 14.52 1.20 -11.34
N ASN A 98 15.78 1.34 -10.96
CA ASN A 98 16.87 1.43 -11.93
C ASN A 98 17.27 0.02 -12.43
N ASN A 99 18.00 -0.02 -13.54
CA ASN A 99 18.64 -1.24 -14.04
C ASN A 99 19.95 -1.52 -13.27
N ASP A 100 19.85 -1.57 -11.94
CA ASP A 100 20.93 -1.94 -11.01
C ASP A 100 20.61 -3.28 -10.33
N GLN A 101 21.51 -3.75 -9.46
CA GLN A 101 21.33 -5.03 -8.77
C GLN A 101 20.05 -5.04 -7.91
N LEU A 102 19.79 -3.97 -7.14
CA LEU A 102 18.62 -3.87 -6.27
C LEU A 102 17.32 -3.84 -7.08
N GLY A 103 17.29 -3.11 -8.20
CA GLY A 103 16.15 -3.09 -9.11
C GLY A 103 15.87 -4.43 -9.77
N ASN A 104 16.93 -5.18 -10.11
CA ASN A 104 16.77 -6.54 -10.64
C ASN A 104 16.24 -7.51 -9.60
N ASP A 105 16.70 -7.41 -8.36
CA ASP A 105 16.24 -8.26 -7.26
C ASP A 105 14.81 -7.91 -6.84
N TYR A 106 14.45 -6.62 -6.88
CA TYR A 106 13.08 -6.14 -6.65
C TYR A 106 12.09 -6.76 -7.64
N GLU A 107 12.37 -6.64 -8.95
CA GLU A 107 11.52 -7.22 -9.99
C GLU A 107 11.37 -8.73 -9.84
N LYS A 108 12.49 -9.45 -9.63
CA LYS A 108 12.47 -10.90 -9.41
C LYS A 108 11.63 -11.27 -8.18
N SER A 109 11.71 -10.49 -7.10
CA SER A 109 10.92 -10.71 -5.89
C SER A 109 9.42 -10.64 -6.19
N LEU A 110 8.96 -9.63 -6.93
CA LEU A 110 7.55 -9.51 -7.30
C LEU A 110 7.08 -10.63 -8.23
N ILE A 111 7.89 -11.00 -9.22
CA ILE A 111 7.58 -12.11 -10.15
C ILE A 111 7.46 -13.44 -9.39
N ASN A 112 8.34 -13.70 -8.41
CA ASN A 112 8.28 -14.91 -7.59
C ASN A 112 7.00 -14.96 -6.72
N GLU A 113 6.45 -13.81 -6.36
CA GLU A 113 5.15 -13.68 -5.69
C GLU A 113 3.96 -13.69 -6.67
N ASN A 114 4.17 -14.06 -7.93
CA ASN A 114 3.16 -14.05 -8.99
C ASN A 114 2.52 -12.69 -9.26
N VAL A 115 3.25 -11.61 -9.02
CA VAL A 115 2.86 -10.24 -9.39
C VAL A 115 3.45 -9.92 -10.76
N LYS A 116 2.61 -9.49 -11.70
CA LYS A 116 3.10 -8.99 -12.99
C LYS A 116 3.72 -7.61 -12.81
N TYR A 117 5.03 -7.51 -13.00
CA TYR A 117 5.73 -6.24 -12.99
C TYR A 117 5.59 -5.53 -14.33
N CYS A 118 5.10 -4.29 -14.33
CA CYS A 118 4.71 -3.56 -15.56
C CYS A 118 5.56 -2.31 -15.83
N TYR A 119 6.73 -2.17 -15.19
CA TYR A 119 7.69 -1.11 -15.47
C TYR A 119 8.87 -1.63 -16.26
N SER A 120 9.27 -0.92 -17.33
CA SER A 120 10.45 -1.24 -18.13
C SER A 120 11.66 -0.48 -17.60
N LYS A 121 12.58 -1.18 -16.95
CA LYS A 121 13.78 -0.59 -16.36
C LYS A 121 14.64 0.12 -17.40
N LYS A 122 15.21 1.25 -16.99
CA LYS A 122 16.14 2.05 -17.77
C LYS A 122 17.45 2.21 -16.99
N ASN A 123 18.54 2.49 -17.69
CA ASN A 123 19.80 2.89 -17.06
C ASN A 123 19.72 4.38 -16.74
N GLU A 124 19.57 4.69 -15.47
CA GLU A 124 19.46 6.05 -14.97
C GLU A 124 20.59 6.38 -14.00
N SER A 125 20.91 7.66 -13.80
CA SER A 125 21.96 8.08 -12.86
C SER A 125 21.56 7.93 -11.39
N THR A 126 20.25 7.94 -11.09
CA THR A 126 19.73 7.79 -9.73
C THR A 126 19.51 6.30 -9.44
N PRO A 127 20.07 5.73 -8.36
CA PRO A 127 19.90 4.32 -8.04
C PRO A 127 18.47 3.98 -7.61
N THR A 128 18.20 2.67 -7.53
CA THR A 128 16.96 2.14 -6.98
C THR A 128 16.73 2.63 -5.56
N GLY A 129 15.49 3.00 -5.23
CA GLY A 129 15.09 3.48 -3.92
C GLY A 129 15.30 2.42 -2.82
N THR A 130 15.75 2.87 -1.65
CA THR A 130 16.06 1.99 -0.52
C THR A 130 15.55 2.60 0.80
N CYS A 131 15.12 1.73 1.71
CA CYS A 131 14.78 2.10 3.07
C CYS A 131 15.69 1.35 4.03
N LEU A 132 16.50 2.07 4.80
CA LEU A 132 17.31 1.51 5.84
C LEU A 132 16.43 1.33 7.10
N ILE A 133 16.20 0.08 7.48
CA ILE A 133 15.42 -0.29 8.66
C ILE A 133 16.39 -0.64 9.79
N LEU A 134 16.50 0.24 10.77
CA LEU A 134 17.38 0.14 11.92
C LEU A 134 16.60 -0.45 13.09
N ILE A 135 16.97 -1.66 13.53
CA ILE A 135 16.29 -2.38 14.61
C ILE A 135 17.16 -2.29 15.88
N THR A 136 16.61 -1.68 16.93
CA THR A 136 17.22 -1.60 18.25
C THR A 136 16.93 -2.84 19.11
N PRO A 137 17.68 -3.11 20.22
CA PRO A 137 17.54 -4.33 21.03
C PRO A 137 16.15 -4.56 21.63
N ASP A 138 15.35 -3.49 21.79
CA ASP A 138 13.95 -3.55 22.23
C ASP A 138 12.98 -3.82 21.09
N SER A 139 13.50 -4.17 19.90
CA SER A 139 12.74 -4.45 18.66
C SER A 139 12.04 -3.26 18.03
N GLU A 140 12.34 -2.04 18.47
CA GLU A 140 11.85 -0.81 17.83
C GLU A 140 12.57 -0.56 16.49
N ARG A 141 11.84 0.03 15.55
CA ARG A 141 12.32 0.30 14.20
C ARG A 141 12.41 1.78 13.91
N THR A 142 13.57 2.20 13.43
CA THR A 142 13.79 3.55 12.89
C THR A 142 14.10 3.43 11.41
N MET A 143 13.41 4.17 10.57
CA MET A 143 13.52 4.07 9.12
C MET A 143 14.17 5.31 8.53
N CYS A 144 15.15 5.11 7.64
CA CYS A 144 15.77 6.17 6.85
C CYS A 144 15.57 5.84 5.37
N THR A 145 14.68 6.58 4.70
CA THR A 145 14.28 6.27 3.33
C THR A 145 14.93 7.22 2.33
N PHE A 146 15.70 6.65 1.43
CA PHE A 146 16.17 7.27 0.21
C PHE A 146 15.25 6.83 -0.94
N LEU A 147 14.40 7.73 -1.43
CA LEU A 147 13.42 7.39 -2.48
C LEU A 147 14.08 7.00 -3.81
N GLY A 148 15.30 7.46 -4.06
CA GLY A 148 16.02 7.13 -5.28
C GLY A 148 15.21 7.42 -6.53
N ILE A 149 15.23 6.48 -7.48
CA ILE A 149 14.47 6.61 -8.73
C ILE A 149 12.97 6.36 -8.53
N ALA A 150 12.54 5.70 -7.45
CA ALA A 150 11.13 5.43 -7.19
C ALA A 150 10.30 6.72 -7.09
N GLY A 151 10.85 7.76 -6.42
CA GLY A 151 10.20 9.07 -6.34
C GLY A 151 10.23 9.90 -7.63
N LYS A 152 10.75 9.36 -8.74
CA LYS A 152 10.88 10.06 -10.03
C LYS A 152 10.05 9.42 -11.14
N ILE A 153 8.94 8.77 -10.79
CA ILE A 153 8.00 8.24 -11.78
C ILE A 153 7.36 9.38 -12.56
N THR A 154 7.17 9.18 -13.86
CA THR A 154 6.64 10.19 -14.79
C THR A 154 5.38 9.67 -15.49
N PRO A 155 4.56 10.51 -16.13
CA PRO A 155 3.44 10.06 -16.95
C PRO A 155 3.84 9.09 -18.07
N GLN A 156 5.07 9.20 -18.59
CA GLN A 156 5.62 8.32 -19.63
C GLN A 156 5.97 6.91 -19.10
N ASP A 157 6.16 6.79 -17.79
CA ASP A 157 6.40 5.50 -17.14
C ASP A 157 5.09 4.73 -16.87
N ILE A 158 3.95 5.40 -17.04
CA ILE A 158 2.60 4.82 -16.91
C ILE A 158 2.08 4.44 -18.28
N ASP A 159 2.06 3.14 -18.56
CA ASP A 159 1.50 2.58 -19.78
C ASP A 159 -0.03 2.51 -19.71
N ASP A 160 -0.71 3.19 -20.65
CA ASP A 160 -2.18 3.24 -20.73
C ASP A 160 -2.80 1.86 -20.88
N ASP A 161 -2.16 0.98 -21.64
CA ASP A 161 -2.58 -0.40 -21.82
C ASP A 161 -2.58 -1.20 -20.51
N SER A 162 -1.58 -0.96 -19.66
CA SER A 162 -1.50 -1.59 -18.35
C SER A 162 -2.64 -1.14 -17.45
N ILE A 163 -3.04 0.14 -17.49
CA ILE A 163 -4.21 0.63 -16.74
C ILE A 163 -5.50 0.03 -17.31
N ASN A 164 -5.70 0.10 -18.63
CA ASN A 164 -6.93 -0.35 -19.30
C ASN A 164 -7.20 -1.85 -19.14
N LYS A 165 -6.16 -2.69 -18.99
CA LYS A 165 -6.27 -4.14 -18.75
C LYS A 165 -6.69 -4.49 -17.33
N ASN A 166 -6.69 -3.52 -16.42
CA ASN A 166 -7.09 -3.70 -15.04
C ASN A 166 -8.46 -3.06 -14.76
N ASP A 167 -9.15 -3.53 -13.75
CA ASP A 167 -10.48 -3.08 -13.39
C ASP A 167 -10.44 -2.06 -12.26
N LEU A 168 -9.35 -2.06 -11.49
CA LEU A 168 -9.08 -1.14 -10.40
C LEU A 168 -7.60 -0.82 -10.33
N ILE A 169 -7.25 0.45 -10.16
CA ILE A 169 -5.91 0.86 -9.76
C ILE A 169 -5.86 1.11 -8.25
N PHE A 170 -4.76 0.74 -7.61
CA PHE A 170 -4.50 1.02 -6.21
C PHE A 170 -3.24 1.86 -6.06
N LEU A 171 -3.38 3.05 -5.51
CA LEU A 171 -2.39 4.12 -5.52
C LEU A 171 -1.81 4.34 -4.12
N GLU A 172 -0.54 4.76 -4.07
CA GLU A 172 0.21 5.01 -2.85
C GLU A 172 0.34 6.51 -2.57
N GLY A 173 -0.16 6.99 -1.44
CA GLY A 173 -0.07 8.40 -1.07
C GLY A 173 1.37 8.91 -0.99
N TYR A 174 2.31 8.08 -0.53
CA TYR A 174 3.73 8.43 -0.49
C TYR A 174 4.35 8.79 -1.84
N LEU A 175 3.73 8.36 -2.95
CA LEU A 175 4.19 8.68 -4.30
C LEU A 175 3.72 10.08 -4.75
N TRP A 176 2.84 10.72 -3.98
CA TRP A 176 2.26 12.01 -4.33
C TRP A 176 3.19 13.16 -3.93
N ASP A 177 4.10 13.53 -4.82
CA ASP A 177 4.92 14.71 -4.68
C ASP A 177 4.59 15.73 -5.79
N GLU A 178 5.11 16.95 -5.68
CA GLU A 178 4.96 17.95 -6.74
C GLU A 178 5.74 17.54 -7.99
N GLY A 179 5.19 17.90 -9.15
CA GLY A 179 5.82 17.63 -10.44
C GLY A 179 5.41 16.30 -11.06
N GLU A 180 6.37 15.53 -11.56
CA GLU A 180 6.13 14.35 -12.40
C GLU A 180 5.38 13.21 -11.71
N PRO A 181 5.66 12.81 -10.46
CA PRO A 181 4.88 11.78 -9.77
C PRO A 181 3.41 12.16 -9.64
N LYS A 182 3.11 13.42 -9.33
CA LYS A 182 1.74 13.94 -9.29
C LYS A 182 1.05 13.83 -10.66
N ALA A 183 1.74 14.24 -11.73
CA ALA A 183 1.21 14.15 -13.08
C ALA A 183 0.99 12.71 -13.53
N ALA A 184 1.88 11.78 -13.15
CA ALA A 184 1.71 10.35 -13.38
C ALA A 184 0.46 9.79 -12.68
N PHE A 185 0.22 10.22 -11.46
CA PHE A 185 -0.96 9.85 -10.66
C PHE A 185 -2.27 10.35 -11.30
N GLU A 186 -2.30 11.64 -11.68
CA GLU A 186 -3.46 12.25 -12.34
C GLU A 186 -3.77 11.57 -13.67
N LYS A 187 -2.74 11.23 -14.46
CA LYS A 187 -2.89 10.42 -15.67
C LYS A 187 -3.53 9.07 -15.36
N ALA A 188 -3.00 8.33 -14.38
CA ALA A 188 -3.51 7.03 -14.03
C ALA A 188 -4.99 7.07 -13.61
N ILE A 189 -5.38 8.03 -12.77
CA ILE A 189 -6.77 8.21 -12.34
C ILE A 189 -7.69 8.55 -13.53
N SER A 190 -7.22 9.39 -14.47
CA SER A 190 -8.04 9.80 -15.61
C SER A 190 -8.38 8.67 -16.58
N ILE A 191 -7.55 7.61 -16.62
CA ILE A 191 -7.72 6.45 -17.52
C ILE A 191 -8.45 5.29 -16.83
N ALA A 192 -8.26 5.15 -15.50
CA ALA A 192 -8.73 4.00 -14.76
C ALA A 192 -10.26 3.87 -14.73
N LYS A 193 -10.76 2.63 -14.82
CA LYS A 193 -12.19 2.33 -14.63
C LYS A 193 -12.64 2.60 -13.20
N LYS A 194 -11.80 2.26 -12.22
CA LYS A 194 -11.95 2.54 -10.79
C LYS A 194 -10.60 2.85 -10.17
N SER A 195 -10.61 3.71 -9.16
CA SER A 195 -9.40 4.11 -8.43
C SER A 195 -9.57 3.96 -6.92
N ALA A 196 -8.57 3.36 -6.30
CA ALA A 196 -8.40 3.29 -4.87
C ALA A 196 -7.06 3.95 -4.48
N MET A 197 -6.98 4.52 -3.28
CA MET A 197 -5.76 5.10 -2.75
C MET A 197 -5.62 4.84 -1.25
N SER A 198 -4.41 4.56 -0.79
CA SER A 198 -4.02 4.68 0.62
C SER A 198 -3.46 6.08 0.87
N LEU A 199 -3.90 6.74 1.96
CA LEU A 199 -3.36 8.03 2.36
C LEU A 199 -1.95 7.93 2.93
N SER A 200 -1.51 6.71 3.25
CA SER A 200 -0.15 6.29 3.62
C SER A 200 0.29 6.64 5.04
N ASP A 201 0.44 7.91 5.38
CA ASP A 201 0.67 8.38 6.74
C ASP A 201 0.21 9.83 6.94
N GLN A 202 0.16 10.25 8.22
CA GLN A 202 -0.27 11.60 8.59
C GLN A 202 0.66 12.69 8.01
N PHE A 203 1.98 12.47 7.96
CA PHE A 203 2.91 13.47 7.41
C PHE A 203 2.69 13.68 5.91
N CYS A 204 2.34 12.62 5.19
CA CYS A 204 1.98 12.71 3.78
C CYS A 204 0.67 13.50 3.60
N VAL A 205 -0.33 13.20 4.42
CA VAL A 205 -1.60 13.95 4.45
C VAL A 205 -1.36 15.42 4.75
N ASP A 206 -0.57 15.76 5.77
CA ASP A 206 -0.31 17.14 6.18
C ASP A 206 0.38 17.94 5.07
N ARG A 207 1.34 17.33 4.36
CA ARG A 207 2.02 17.98 3.21
C ARG A 207 1.10 18.22 2.02
N HIS A 208 0.18 17.29 1.76
CA HIS A 208 -0.64 17.28 0.53
C HIS A 208 -2.13 17.45 0.78
N LYS A 209 -2.52 17.95 1.95
CA LYS A 209 -3.87 18.00 2.49
C LYS A 209 -4.93 18.45 1.48
N LYS A 210 -4.72 19.62 0.87
CA LYS A 210 -5.66 20.18 -0.12
C LYS A 210 -5.87 19.26 -1.32
N ASN A 211 -4.78 18.66 -1.81
CA ASN A 211 -4.81 17.77 -2.96
C ASN A 211 -5.49 16.44 -2.60
N PHE A 212 -5.14 15.87 -1.45
CA PHE A 212 -5.73 14.61 -0.98
C PHE A 212 -7.22 14.79 -0.66
N PHE A 213 -7.61 15.93 -0.10
CA PHE A 213 -9.02 16.23 0.12
C PHE A 213 -9.81 16.27 -1.21
N ASP A 214 -9.25 16.90 -2.26
CA ASP A 214 -9.87 16.91 -3.60
C ASP A 214 -9.95 15.50 -4.20
N LEU A 215 -8.87 14.70 -4.07
CA LEU A 215 -8.86 13.32 -4.54
C LEU A 215 -9.96 12.49 -3.86
N VAL A 216 -10.01 12.51 -2.53
CA VAL A 216 -10.99 11.75 -1.74
C VAL A 216 -12.41 12.18 -2.05
N LYS A 217 -12.65 13.48 -2.14
CA LYS A 217 -13.99 14.01 -2.35
C LYS A 217 -14.50 13.81 -3.77
N ASN A 218 -13.62 13.97 -4.77
CA ASN A 218 -14.07 14.15 -6.15
C ASN A 218 -13.58 13.06 -7.13
N LYS A 219 -12.41 12.45 -6.90
CA LYS A 219 -11.75 11.64 -7.93
C LYS A 219 -11.68 10.14 -7.62
N LEU A 220 -11.44 9.77 -6.37
CA LEU A 220 -11.28 8.37 -5.97
C LEU A 220 -12.63 7.67 -5.76
N ASP A 221 -12.68 6.37 -6.05
CA ASP A 221 -13.82 5.50 -5.72
C ASP A 221 -13.69 4.90 -4.32
N ILE A 222 -12.45 4.60 -3.90
CA ILE A 222 -12.14 3.98 -2.60
C ILE A 222 -10.96 4.70 -1.96
N THR A 223 -11.10 5.07 -0.70
CA THR A 223 -10.00 5.64 0.10
C THR A 223 -9.74 4.76 1.31
N PHE A 224 -8.46 4.39 1.51
CA PHE A 224 -7.96 3.77 2.73
C PHE A 224 -7.21 4.80 3.56
N ALA A 225 -7.54 4.87 4.85
CA ALA A 225 -6.88 5.73 5.82
C ALA A 225 -6.82 5.05 7.19
N ASN A 226 -5.93 5.52 8.07
CA ASN A 226 -6.11 5.28 9.48
C ASN A 226 -6.88 6.44 10.14
N GLU A 227 -7.24 6.27 11.43
CA GLU A 227 -8.02 7.27 12.18
C GLU A 227 -7.31 8.64 12.21
N GLN A 228 -5.98 8.67 12.38
CA GLN A 228 -5.20 9.91 12.43
C GLN A 228 -5.09 10.61 11.08
N GLU A 229 -4.90 9.86 10.02
CA GLU A 229 -4.82 10.37 8.65
C GLU A 229 -6.11 11.06 8.24
N ILE A 230 -7.26 10.42 8.48
CA ILE A 230 -8.55 11.01 8.06
C ILE A 230 -8.95 12.20 8.94
N ILE A 231 -8.66 12.16 10.25
CA ILE A 231 -8.85 13.30 11.16
C ILE A 231 -8.01 14.49 10.68
N SER A 232 -6.73 14.26 10.35
CA SER A 232 -5.86 15.31 9.82
C SER A 232 -6.36 15.84 8.49
N LEU A 233 -6.80 14.97 7.58
CA LEU A 233 -7.26 15.37 6.24
C LEU A 233 -8.40 16.38 6.27
N ILE A 234 -9.36 16.19 7.18
CA ILE A 234 -10.58 17.01 7.24
C ILE A 234 -10.61 17.99 8.42
N ASP A 235 -9.51 18.10 9.19
CA ASP A 235 -9.44 18.89 10.44
C ASP A 235 -10.54 18.54 11.47
N ALA A 236 -10.92 17.25 11.52
CA ALA A 236 -11.98 16.78 12.40
C ALA A 236 -11.59 16.97 13.89
N LYS A 237 -12.56 17.40 14.70
CA LYS A 237 -12.42 17.54 16.15
C LYS A 237 -12.89 16.31 16.91
N SER A 238 -13.68 15.45 16.26
CA SER A 238 -14.17 14.21 16.82
C SER A 238 -14.26 13.14 15.72
N PHE A 239 -14.39 11.88 16.13
CA PHE A 239 -14.58 10.78 15.17
C PHE A 239 -15.99 10.77 14.57
N GLU A 240 -16.98 11.36 15.23
CA GLU A 240 -18.32 11.59 14.69
C GLU A 240 -18.29 12.45 13.43
N GLU A 241 -17.46 13.52 13.43
CA GLU A 241 -17.28 14.36 12.25
C GLU A 241 -16.67 13.57 11.06
N VAL A 242 -15.80 12.59 11.35
CA VAL A 242 -15.27 11.67 10.32
C VAL A 242 -16.38 10.77 9.76
N ILE A 243 -17.24 10.25 10.61
CA ILE A 243 -18.40 9.43 10.19
C ILE A 243 -19.34 10.26 9.31
N ASP A 244 -19.66 11.49 9.73
CA ASP A 244 -20.56 12.37 8.99
C ASP A 244 -19.95 12.77 7.63
N PHE A 245 -18.65 13.06 7.60
CA PHE A 245 -17.93 13.27 6.35
C PHE A 245 -18.02 12.04 5.43
N GLY A 246 -17.72 10.84 5.95
CA GLY A 246 -17.82 9.60 5.19
C GLY A 246 -19.23 9.34 4.64
N LYS A 247 -20.27 9.60 5.44
CA LYS A 247 -21.68 9.50 4.99
C LYS A 247 -22.06 10.52 3.91
N SER A 248 -21.40 11.67 3.91
CA SER A 248 -21.60 12.71 2.87
C SER A 248 -20.94 12.37 1.55
N LEU A 249 -19.96 11.45 1.55
CA LEU A 249 -19.28 11.01 0.35
C LEU A 249 -20.14 10.01 -0.44
N ASN A 250 -20.25 10.18 -1.74
CA ASN A 250 -20.79 9.17 -2.64
C ASN A 250 -19.66 8.22 -3.10
N LYS A 251 -18.83 7.75 -2.15
CA LYS A 251 -17.59 7.01 -2.31
C LYS A 251 -17.45 5.99 -1.19
N LEU A 252 -16.49 5.08 -1.30
CA LEU A 252 -16.18 4.13 -0.24
C LEU A 252 -14.98 4.65 0.58
N LEU A 253 -15.23 4.96 1.84
CA LEU A 253 -14.19 5.33 2.80
C LEU A 253 -13.96 4.17 3.77
N VAL A 254 -12.72 3.70 3.88
CA VAL A 254 -12.30 2.57 4.73
C VAL A 254 -11.27 3.09 5.73
N ILE A 255 -11.53 2.91 7.02
CA ILE A 255 -10.70 3.47 8.09
C ILE A 255 -10.28 2.37 9.07
N THR A 256 -8.97 2.23 9.26
CA THR A 256 -8.40 1.40 10.33
C THR A 256 -8.20 2.22 11.61
N ARG A 257 -8.43 1.60 12.78
CA ARG A 257 -8.45 2.29 14.07
C ARG A 257 -7.64 1.56 15.14
N GLY A 258 -6.64 0.78 14.72
CA GLY A 258 -5.82 -0.02 15.64
C GLY A 258 -6.69 -0.99 16.45
N GLU A 259 -6.54 -0.98 17.76
CA GLU A 259 -7.30 -1.83 18.68
C GLU A 259 -8.81 -1.58 18.67
N LYS A 260 -9.26 -0.42 18.18
CA LYS A 260 -10.68 -0.10 17.99
C LYS A 260 -11.29 -0.77 16.74
N GLY A 261 -10.49 -1.56 16.01
CA GLY A 261 -10.94 -2.27 14.81
C GLY A 261 -10.90 -1.42 13.54
N SER A 262 -11.93 -1.52 12.71
CA SER A 262 -12.02 -0.82 11.43
C SER A 262 -13.46 -0.53 11.04
N ILE A 263 -13.65 0.52 10.23
CA ILE A 263 -14.96 0.87 9.68
C ILE A 263 -14.88 1.04 8.17
N ALA A 264 -16.02 0.90 7.51
CA ALA A 264 -16.18 1.29 6.12
C ALA A 264 -17.55 1.98 5.93
N ILE A 265 -17.51 3.14 5.27
CA ILE A 265 -18.69 3.92 4.98
C ILE A 265 -18.91 3.93 3.48
N LYS A 266 -20.07 3.44 3.04
CA LYS A 266 -20.46 3.40 1.63
C LYS A 266 -21.93 3.74 1.49
N ASP A 267 -22.26 4.62 0.55
CA ASP A 267 -23.65 5.02 0.25
C ASP A 267 -24.42 5.47 1.51
N GLY A 268 -23.74 6.19 2.42
CA GLY A 268 -24.28 6.65 3.70
C GLY A 268 -24.38 5.58 4.79
N VAL A 269 -24.06 4.31 4.50
CA VAL A 269 -24.12 3.19 5.45
C VAL A 269 -22.76 2.96 6.12
N LEU A 270 -22.75 3.03 7.45
CA LEU A 270 -21.61 2.67 8.28
C LEU A 270 -21.60 1.15 8.53
N ASN A 271 -20.46 0.53 8.29
CA ASN A 271 -20.17 -0.85 8.66
C ASN A 271 -18.95 -0.87 9.56
N GLU A 272 -18.97 -1.69 10.61
CA GLU A 272 -17.92 -1.78 11.62
C GLU A 272 -17.42 -3.22 11.77
N CYS A 273 -16.14 -3.36 12.11
CA CYS A 273 -15.52 -4.65 12.41
C CYS A 273 -14.57 -4.45 13.59
N GLU A 274 -14.81 -5.15 14.69
CA GLU A 274 -13.94 -5.14 15.87
C GLU A 274 -12.58 -5.75 15.55
N SER A 275 -11.54 -5.33 16.28
CA SER A 275 -10.22 -5.96 16.23
C SER A 275 -10.25 -7.35 16.87
N ASP A 276 -9.30 -8.20 16.47
CA ASP A 276 -9.05 -9.44 17.19
C ASP A 276 -8.37 -9.13 18.54
N LYS A 277 -8.71 -9.90 19.58
CA LYS A 277 -8.12 -9.79 20.91
C LYS A 277 -7.00 -10.83 21.08
N ASP A 278 -6.16 -10.62 22.05
CA ASP A 278 -5.12 -11.58 22.48
C ASP A 278 -4.13 -11.97 21.37
N LEU A 279 -3.79 -11.02 20.46
CA LEU A 279 -2.78 -11.23 19.43
C LEU A 279 -1.36 -11.09 20.01
N ASN A 280 -0.47 -11.98 19.58
CA ASN A 280 0.96 -11.86 19.89
C ASN A 280 1.59 -10.83 18.94
N LEU A 281 1.63 -9.57 19.37
CA LEU A 281 2.18 -8.48 18.58
C LEU A 281 3.70 -8.60 18.46
N VAL A 282 4.20 -8.74 17.24
CA VAL A 282 5.63 -8.83 16.92
C VAL A 282 6.10 -7.60 16.16
N ASP A 283 5.33 -7.17 15.15
CA ASP A 283 5.72 -6.10 14.26
C ASP A 283 4.49 -5.51 13.55
N LEU A 284 4.26 -4.22 13.68
CA LEU A 284 3.10 -3.56 13.07
C LEU A 284 3.33 -3.17 11.59
N THR A 285 4.54 -3.40 11.06
CA THR A 285 4.87 -3.06 9.67
C THR A 285 3.97 -3.83 8.70
N GLY A 286 3.37 -3.12 7.76
CA GLY A 286 2.50 -3.72 6.76
C GLY A 286 1.08 -4.05 7.25
N ALA A 287 0.70 -3.71 8.49
CA ALA A 287 -0.66 -3.94 8.98
C ALA A 287 -1.72 -3.28 8.07
N GLY A 288 -1.53 -2.01 7.74
CA GLY A 288 -2.39 -1.28 6.81
C GLY A 288 -2.36 -1.85 5.39
N ASP A 289 -1.17 -2.24 4.91
CA ASP A 289 -0.98 -2.82 3.57
C ASP A 289 -1.76 -4.14 3.42
N LEU A 290 -1.64 -5.02 4.40
CA LEU A 290 -2.31 -6.32 4.40
C LEU A 290 -3.80 -6.20 4.71
N PHE A 291 -4.20 -5.22 5.53
CA PHE A 291 -5.61 -4.89 5.69
C PHE A 291 -6.23 -4.49 4.35
N ALA A 292 -5.60 -3.58 3.61
CA ALA A 292 -6.04 -3.16 2.28
C ALA A 292 -6.10 -4.35 1.30
N SER A 293 -5.11 -5.27 1.34
CA SER A 293 -5.13 -6.50 0.53
C SER A 293 -6.37 -7.35 0.80
N GLY A 294 -6.65 -7.63 2.07
CA GLY A 294 -7.81 -8.44 2.46
C GLY A 294 -9.13 -7.77 2.09
N PHE A 295 -9.26 -6.48 2.36
CA PHE A 295 -10.45 -5.71 2.01
C PHE A 295 -10.69 -5.70 0.49
N LEU A 296 -9.67 -5.36 -0.29
CA LEU A 296 -9.75 -5.32 -1.75
C LEU A 296 -10.03 -6.72 -2.34
N HIS A 297 -9.47 -7.79 -1.77
CA HIS A 297 -9.82 -9.16 -2.16
C HIS A 297 -11.33 -9.43 -2.01
N GLY A 298 -11.91 -9.07 -0.87
CA GLY A 298 -13.36 -9.17 -0.66
C GLY A 298 -14.14 -8.34 -1.69
N TYR A 299 -13.73 -7.09 -1.88
CA TYR A 299 -14.39 -6.15 -2.79
C TYR A 299 -14.42 -6.63 -4.24
N ILE A 300 -13.27 -7.07 -4.79
CA ILE A 300 -13.19 -7.55 -6.19
C ILE A 300 -13.80 -8.93 -6.40
N THR A 301 -14.04 -9.67 -5.33
CA THR A 301 -14.78 -10.95 -5.37
C THR A 301 -16.26 -10.79 -5.03
N ASN A 302 -16.76 -9.54 -5.03
CA ASN A 302 -18.17 -9.17 -4.79
C ASN A 302 -18.70 -9.65 -3.42
N LYS A 303 -17.88 -9.54 -2.38
CA LYS A 303 -18.30 -9.74 -1.00
C LYS A 303 -19.01 -8.50 -0.46
N SER A 304 -19.84 -8.68 0.55
CA SER A 304 -20.43 -7.57 1.31
C SER A 304 -19.33 -6.74 2.01
N ILE A 305 -19.61 -5.47 2.32
CA ILE A 305 -18.66 -4.60 3.03
C ILE A 305 -18.23 -5.18 4.39
N PRO A 306 -19.14 -5.76 5.23
CA PRO A 306 -18.71 -6.46 6.44
C PRO A 306 -17.75 -7.63 6.17
N GLU A 307 -17.98 -8.43 5.12
CA GLU A 307 -17.05 -9.51 4.75
C GLU A 307 -15.69 -8.96 4.26
N CYS A 308 -15.67 -7.82 3.56
CA CYS A 308 -14.44 -7.15 3.17
C CYS A 308 -13.63 -6.69 4.40
N LEU A 309 -14.30 -6.04 5.37
CA LEU A 309 -13.68 -5.62 6.64
C LEU A 309 -13.12 -6.82 7.41
N ALA A 310 -13.91 -7.90 7.54
CA ALA A 310 -13.46 -9.12 8.22
C ALA A 310 -12.23 -9.74 7.55
N LYS A 311 -12.16 -9.73 6.20
CA LYS A 311 -11.00 -10.24 5.48
C LYS A 311 -9.79 -9.32 5.59
N GLY A 312 -9.99 -8.01 5.62
CA GLY A 312 -8.95 -7.01 5.92
C GLY A 312 -8.35 -7.24 7.30
N LYS A 313 -9.21 -7.37 8.32
CA LYS A 313 -8.82 -7.69 9.69
C LYS A 313 -7.99 -8.98 9.76
N GLU A 314 -8.47 -10.07 9.15
CA GLU A 314 -7.76 -11.37 9.12
C GLU A 314 -6.32 -11.22 8.59
N MET A 315 -6.14 -10.47 7.51
CA MET A 315 -4.83 -10.29 6.91
C MET A 315 -3.92 -9.41 7.78
N ALA A 316 -4.46 -8.33 8.36
CA ALA A 316 -3.74 -7.47 9.29
C ALA A 316 -3.32 -8.24 10.56
N SER A 317 -4.23 -9.01 11.16
CA SER A 317 -3.94 -9.84 12.35
C SER A 317 -2.86 -10.89 12.09
N LYS A 318 -2.78 -11.43 10.88
CA LYS A 318 -1.73 -12.39 10.51
C LYS A 318 -0.36 -11.75 10.40
N ILE A 319 -0.27 -10.56 9.80
CA ILE A 319 1.03 -9.93 9.56
C ILE A 319 1.64 -9.37 10.83
N ILE A 320 0.87 -8.76 11.72
CA ILE A 320 1.39 -8.15 12.95
C ILE A 320 1.98 -9.16 13.96
N GLN A 321 1.77 -10.45 13.72
CA GLN A 321 2.38 -11.55 14.49
C GLN A 321 3.68 -12.09 13.86
N LYS A 322 4.20 -11.41 12.83
CA LYS A 322 5.43 -11.78 12.11
C LYS A 322 6.32 -10.56 11.95
N ILE A 323 7.59 -10.78 11.61
CA ILE A 323 8.52 -9.72 11.26
C ILE A 323 8.41 -9.39 9.77
N GLY A 324 8.25 -8.12 9.44
CA GLY A 324 8.18 -7.60 8.06
C GLY A 324 6.75 -7.44 7.56
N ALA A 325 6.62 -6.92 6.32
CA ALA A 325 5.35 -6.51 5.74
C ALA A 325 4.70 -7.56 4.81
N ARG A 326 5.24 -8.78 4.72
CA ARG A 326 4.75 -9.86 3.83
C ARG A 326 4.58 -11.18 4.58
N LEU A 327 3.58 -11.96 4.21
CA LEU A 327 3.20 -13.23 4.87
C LEU A 327 4.03 -14.46 4.41
N ASN A 328 5.28 -14.29 4.05
CA ASN A 328 6.16 -15.39 3.60
C ASN A 328 6.71 -16.19 4.77
#